data_03b02094695ea1279e1c855bc65171eb
#
_entry.id   03b02094695ea1279e1c855bc65171eb
#
_cell.length_a   1.000
_cell.length_b   1.000
_cell.length_c   1.000
_cell.angle_alpha   90.00
_cell.angle_beta   90.00
_cell.angle_gamma   90.00
#
_symmetry.space_group_name_H-M   'P 1'
#
loop_
_entity.id
_entity.type
_entity.pdbx_description
1 polymer ?
#
loop_
_entity_poly.entity_id
_entity_poly.type
_entity_poly.pdbx_seq_one_letter_code
_entity_poly.pdbx_strand_id
1 'polypeptide(L)'
;RQRQMCIRDRVQRGEIEMPSEKTLSAKKERVAQLVEMLKNSAAGVLVDYKGITVEEDTKLRKELREAGVSYFVEKNTILRFALKEAGLDGITNVLEGTTAIAISNDDQTAPARILGKFAEDCKDEKFFLKAGYIGEDVYDEAGVKALSKIPSRETLLAQLVGSLQGPIQKLAATLQAVVDKDNEAA
;
A
#
# COMPACT_ATOMS: atom_id res chain seq x y z
N ARG A 1 36.16 -21.51 -10.66
CA ARG A 1 36.89 -22.02 -9.47
C ARG A 1 37.75 -20.92 -8.80
N GLN A 2 38.47 -20.06 -9.51
CA GLN A 2 39.29 -18.98 -8.92
C GLN A 2 38.48 -17.90 -8.19
N ARG A 3 37.29 -17.49 -8.66
CA ARG A 3 36.43 -16.51 -7.99
C ARG A 3 35.90 -17.00 -6.62
N GLN A 4 35.62 -18.27 -6.48
CA GLN A 4 35.13 -18.86 -5.22
C GLN A 4 36.27 -18.97 -4.17
N MET A 5 37.50 -19.19 -4.60
CA MET A 5 38.66 -19.20 -3.71
C MET A 5 38.92 -17.83 -3.07
N CYS A 6 38.84 -16.73 -3.84
CA CYS A 6 39.03 -15.38 -3.32
C CYS A 6 38.00 -14.96 -2.26
N ILE A 7 36.75 -15.46 -2.34
CA ILE A 7 35.71 -15.17 -1.34
C ILE A 7 35.98 -15.93 -0.04
N ARG A 8 36.43 -17.19 -0.13
CA ARG A 8 36.71 -18.03 1.04
C ARG A 8 37.91 -17.53 1.86
N ASP A 9 38.95 -17.03 1.19
CA ASP A 9 40.14 -16.47 1.85
C ASP A 9 39.88 -15.12 2.53
N ARG A 10 38.91 -14.32 2.01
CA ARG A 10 38.47 -13.06 2.64
C ARG A 10 37.73 -13.28 3.96
N VAL A 11 36.89 -14.31 4.00
CA VAL A 11 36.12 -14.63 5.21
C VAL A 11 37.05 -15.09 6.35
N GLN A 12 38.15 -15.77 6.01
CA GLN A 12 39.11 -16.26 7.02
C GLN A 12 40.04 -15.17 7.58
N ARG A 13 40.23 -14.06 6.87
CA ARG A 13 41.12 -12.95 7.34
C ARG A 13 40.46 -11.96 8.29
N GLY A 14 39.14 -12.06 8.53
CA GLY A 14 38.47 -11.13 9.44
C GLY A 14 38.46 -9.66 8.97
N GLU A 15 38.92 -9.40 7.74
CA GLU A 15 38.83 -8.08 7.11
C GLU A 15 37.40 -7.84 6.71
N ILE A 16 36.60 -7.32 7.63
CA ILE A 16 35.34 -6.67 7.33
C ILE A 16 35.71 -5.43 6.50
N GLU A 17 35.72 -5.59 5.16
CA GLU A 17 35.86 -4.43 4.27
C GLU A 17 34.74 -3.44 4.63
N MET A 18 35.12 -2.36 5.30
CA MET A 18 34.22 -1.25 5.54
C MET A 18 33.69 -0.78 4.18
N PRO A 19 32.38 -0.66 4.00
CA PRO A 19 31.85 -0.19 2.74
C PRO A 19 32.48 1.16 2.39
N SER A 20 32.87 1.33 1.13
CA SER A 20 33.45 2.59 0.66
C SER A 20 32.63 3.79 1.15
N GLU A 21 33.28 4.85 1.62
CA GLU A 21 32.59 6.06 2.11
C GLU A 21 31.54 6.59 1.14
N LYS A 22 31.81 6.50 -0.18
CA LYS A 22 30.86 6.85 -1.24
C LYS A 22 29.58 6.01 -1.22
N THR A 23 29.69 4.70 -0.90
CA THR A 23 28.52 3.83 -0.83
C THR A 23 27.74 4.01 0.46
N LEU A 24 28.40 4.43 1.53
CA LEU A 24 27.75 4.79 2.79
C LEU A 24 27.00 6.12 2.68
N SER A 25 27.60 7.15 2.05
CA SER A 25 26.92 8.43 1.84
C SER A 25 25.67 8.26 0.97
N ALA A 26 25.78 7.54 -0.15
CA ALA A 26 24.62 7.28 -1.01
C ALA A 26 23.48 6.54 -0.30
N LYS A 27 23.79 5.58 0.61
CA LYS A 27 22.78 4.91 1.42
C LYS A 27 22.13 5.82 2.45
N LYS A 28 22.94 6.70 3.10
CA LYS A 28 22.41 7.69 4.05
C LYS A 28 21.50 8.70 3.36
N GLU A 29 21.89 9.21 2.19
CA GLU A 29 21.07 10.10 1.37
C GLU A 29 19.75 9.44 0.99
N ARG A 30 19.78 8.15 0.62
CA ARG A 30 18.58 7.41 0.28
C ARG A 30 17.65 7.23 1.47
N VAL A 31 18.18 6.92 2.65
CA VAL A 31 17.39 6.85 3.90
C VAL A 31 16.76 8.21 4.20
N ALA A 32 17.53 9.31 4.11
CA ALA A 32 16.99 10.65 4.36
C ALA A 32 15.83 11.00 3.41
N GLN A 33 15.98 10.73 2.11
CA GLN A 33 14.90 10.91 1.13
C GLN A 33 13.64 10.10 1.48
N LEU A 34 13.81 8.84 1.90
CA LEU A 34 12.70 7.99 2.31
C LEU A 34 12.02 8.51 3.57
N VAL A 35 12.77 8.98 4.56
CA VAL A 35 12.24 9.57 5.78
C VAL A 35 11.40 10.82 5.48
N GLU A 36 11.88 11.69 4.58
CA GLU A 36 11.11 12.86 4.14
C GLU A 36 9.81 12.47 3.43
N MET A 37 9.86 11.47 2.53
CA MET A 37 8.66 10.95 1.87
C MET A 37 7.68 10.33 2.85
N LEU A 38 8.15 9.55 3.84
CA LEU A 38 7.33 8.94 4.86
C LEU A 38 6.68 9.99 5.79
N LYS A 39 7.41 11.01 6.20
CA LYS A 39 6.86 12.09 7.05
C LYS A 39 5.83 12.96 6.34
N ASN A 40 5.97 13.15 5.04
CA ASN A 40 5.04 13.94 4.24
C ASN A 40 3.85 13.11 3.74
N SER A 41 3.87 11.79 3.93
CA SER A 41 2.81 10.90 3.47
C SER A 41 1.62 10.85 4.42
N ALA A 42 0.42 10.80 3.86
CA ALA A 42 -0.81 10.59 4.61
C ALA A 42 -1.02 9.11 4.98
N ALA A 43 -0.61 8.20 4.12
CA ALA A 43 -0.70 6.74 4.33
C ALA A 43 0.32 5.98 3.49
N GLY A 44 0.68 4.79 3.95
CA GLY A 44 1.49 3.86 3.18
C GLY A 44 1.17 2.41 3.47
N VAL A 45 1.38 1.56 2.47
CA VAL A 45 1.13 0.12 2.56
C VAL A 45 2.35 -0.64 2.09
N LEU A 46 2.73 -1.64 2.86
CA LEU A 46 3.80 -2.57 2.57
C LEU A 46 3.23 -3.86 2.00
N VAL A 47 3.78 -4.29 0.87
CA VAL A 47 3.32 -5.48 0.16
C VAL A 47 4.48 -6.41 -0.19
N ASP A 48 4.15 -7.69 -0.30
CA ASP A 48 5.04 -8.69 -0.90
C ASP A 48 4.64 -8.89 -2.36
N TYR A 49 5.57 -8.70 -3.28
CA TYR A 49 5.35 -8.84 -4.72
C TYR A 49 5.95 -10.12 -5.31
N LYS A 50 6.20 -11.13 -4.48
CA LYS A 50 6.82 -12.38 -4.90
C LYS A 50 5.93 -13.16 -5.86
N GLY A 51 6.39 -13.34 -7.11
CA GLY A 51 5.72 -14.17 -8.09
C GLY A 51 4.75 -13.47 -9.04
N ILE A 52 4.71 -12.14 -9.03
CA ILE A 52 3.95 -11.33 -9.99
C ILE A 52 4.64 -11.35 -11.35
N THR A 53 3.86 -11.36 -12.44
CA THR A 53 4.37 -11.21 -13.81
C THR A 53 4.70 -9.73 -14.10
N VAL A 54 5.59 -9.52 -15.08
CA VAL A 54 5.98 -8.15 -15.49
C VAL A 54 4.79 -7.35 -16.03
N GLU A 55 3.85 -8.04 -16.67
CA GLU A 55 2.62 -7.42 -17.20
C GLU A 55 1.71 -6.92 -16.09
N GLU A 56 1.52 -7.72 -15.05
CA GLU A 56 0.71 -7.38 -13.87
C GLU A 56 1.34 -6.23 -13.09
N ASP A 57 2.68 -6.27 -12.84
CA ASP A 57 3.39 -5.17 -12.16
C ASP A 57 3.30 -3.86 -12.96
N THR A 58 3.36 -3.93 -14.29
CA THR A 58 3.20 -2.74 -15.14
C THR A 58 1.81 -2.13 -15.05
N LYS A 59 0.75 -2.96 -15.02
CA LYS A 59 -0.64 -2.51 -14.83
C LYS A 59 -0.82 -1.89 -13.46
N LEU A 60 -0.34 -2.56 -12.41
CA LEU A 60 -0.40 -2.06 -11.03
C LEU A 60 0.28 -0.70 -10.90
N ARG A 61 1.49 -0.55 -11.44
CA ARG A 61 2.21 0.74 -11.42
C ARG A 61 1.48 1.84 -12.17
N LYS A 62 0.78 1.50 -13.25
CA LYS A 62 -0.03 2.47 -14.00
C LYS A 62 -1.20 2.96 -13.16
N GLU A 63 -1.98 2.05 -12.58
CA GLU A 63 -3.12 2.37 -11.71
C GLU A 63 -2.71 3.20 -10.49
N LEU A 64 -1.59 2.84 -9.85
CA LEU A 64 -1.06 3.57 -8.70
C LEU A 64 -0.63 4.99 -9.08
N ARG A 65 0.00 5.19 -10.24
CA ARG A 65 0.37 6.54 -10.73
C ARG A 65 -0.85 7.39 -11.05
N GLU A 66 -1.89 6.80 -11.67
CA GLU A 66 -3.15 7.49 -11.96
C GLU A 66 -3.86 7.94 -10.68
N ALA A 67 -3.68 7.21 -9.58
CA ALA A 67 -4.19 7.55 -8.25
C ALA A 67 -3.26 8.45 -7.42
N GLY A 68 -2.12 8.91 -7.97
CA GLY A 68 -1.16 9.75 -7.25
C GLY A 68 -0.35 9.01 -6.18
N VAL A 69 -0.31 7.68 -6.22
CA VAL A 69 0.42 6.83 -5.28
C VAL A 69 1.83 6.54 -5.80
N SER A 70 2.83 6.82 -4.97
CA SER A 70 4.23 6.50 -5.26
C SER A 70 4.54 5.06 -4.85
N TYR A 71 4.85 4.21 -5.82
CA TYR A 71 5.18 2.80 -5.59
C TYR A 71 6.63 2.50 -5.95
N PHE A 72 7.38 1.98 -5.00
CA PHE A 72 8.78 1.61 -5.20
C PHE A 72 9.20 0.41 -4.35
N VAL A 73 10.26 -0.23 -4.80
CA VAL A 73 10.86 -1.40 -4.15
C VAL A 73 12.19 -0.98 -3.52
N GLU A 74 12.34 -1.21 -2.23
CA GLU A 74 13.56 -0.87 -1.50
C GLU A 74 14.03 -2.04 -0.63
N LYS A 75 15.31 -2.01 -0.25
CA LYS A 75 15.88 -3.02 0.64
C LYS A 75 15.26 -2.93 2.04
N ASN A 76 14.89 -4.06 2.61
CA ASN A 76 14.30 -4.13 3.96
C ASN A 76 15.17 -3.44 5.03
N THR A 77 16.50 -3.50 4.89
CA THR A 77 17.41 -2.81 5.82
C THR A 77 17.28 -1.30 5.75
N ILE A 78 17.13 -0.73 4.55
CA ILE A 78 16.94 0.72 4.34
C ILE A 78 15.56 1.12 4.87
N LEU A 79 14.52 0.36 4.55
CA LEU A 79 13.16 0.59 5.05
C LEU A 79 13.12 0.54 6.59
N ARG A 80 13.82 -0.42 7.21
CA ARG A 80 13.92 -0.50 8.68
C ARG A 80 14.47 0.76 9.31
N PHE A 81 15.55 1.31 8.76
CA PHE A 81 16.12 2.56 9.27
C PHE A 81 15.16 3.73 9.05
N ALA A 82 14.58 3.85 7.86
CA ALA A 82 13.65 4.93 7.54
C ALA A 82 12.38 4.90 8.43
N LEU A 83 11.79 3.72 8.65
CA LEU A 83 10.62 3.56 9.52
C LEU A 83 10.92 3.85 10.99
N LYS A 84 12.10 3.46 11.50
CA LYS A 84 12.53 3.81 12.85
C LYS A 84 12.69 5.32 13.04
N GLU A 85 13.30 6.01 12.09
CA GLU A 85 13.45 7.46 12.12
C GLU A 85 12.11 8.21 11.93
N ALA A 86 11.14 7.56 11.28
CA ALA A 86 9.78 8.07 11.14
C ALA A 86 8.89 7.78 12.36
N GLY A 87 9.33 6.93 13.32
CA GLY A 87 8.56 6.57 14.52
C GLY A 87 7.57 5.42 14.33
N LEU A 88 7.65 4.67 13.21
CA LEU A 88 6.75 3.57 12.84
C LEU A 88 7.37 2.20 13.18
N ASP A 89 7.81 2.03 14.42
CA ASP A 89 8.52 0.81 14.85
C ASP A 89 7.68 -0.48 14.76
N GLY A 90 6.36 -0.37 14.90
CA GLY A 90 5.44 -1.53 14.84
C GLY A 90 5.51 -2.32 13.54
N ILE A 91 5.92 -1.69 12.43
CA ILE A 91 5.99 -2.31 11.11
C ILE A 91 7.31 -3.06 10.88
N THR A 92 8.34 -2.78 11.67
CA THR A 92 9.69 -3.33 11.44
C THR A 92 9.74 -4.86 11.53
N ASN A 93 8.85 -5.48 12.30
CA ASN A 93 8.78 -6.93 12.47
C ASN A 93 8.25 -7.66 11.22
N VAL A 94 7.51 -6.96 10.36
CA VAL A 94 6.89 -7.51 9.15
C VAL A 94 7.80 -7.43 7.92
N LEU A 95 8.97 -6.78 8.05
CA LEU A 95 9.94 -6.58 6.97
C LEU A 95 10.78 -7.84 6.71
N GLU A 96 10.14 -8.93 6.26
CA GLU A 96 10.80 -10.17 5.84
C GLU A 96 10.50 -10.46 4.37
N GLY A 97 11.43 -11.08 3.66
CA GLY A 97 11.29 -11.43 2.24
C GLY A 97 11.33 -10.22 1.30
N THR A 98 10.61 -10.29 0.18
CA THR A 98 10.47 -9.20 -0.79
C THR A 98 9.49 -8.15 -0.26
N THR A 99 9.84 -6.88 -0.37
CA THR A 99 8.99 -5.81 0.13
C THR A 99 8.97 -4.63 -0.83
N ALA A 100 7.78 -4.24 -1.22
CA ALA A 100 7.53 -2.98 -1.91
C ALA A 100 6.69 -2.08 -1.00
N ILE A 101 6.83 -0.78 -1.18
CA ILE A 101 6.08 0.23 -0.44
C ILE A 101 5.31 1.10 -1.41
N ALA A 102 4.03 1.32 -1.11
CA ALA A 102 3.15 2.27 -1.79
C ALA A 102 2.83 3.40 -0.84
N ILE A 103 3.13 4.62 -1.22
CA ILE A 103 2.95 5.83 -0.40
C ILE A 103 1.99 6.78 -1.09
N SER A 104 1.01 7.29 -0.37
CA SER A 104 0.11 8.35 -0.83
C SER A 104 0.23 9.58 0.04
N ASN A 105 0.18 10.76 -0.61
CA ASN A 105 0.20 12.04 0.07
C ASN A 105 -1.21 12.60 0.28
N ASP A 106 -2.12 12.35 -0.65
CA ASP A 106 -3.46 12.96 -0.67
C ASP A 106 -4.53 12.05 -0.04
N ASP A 107 -4.68 10.84 -0.61
CA ASP A 107 -5.71 9.89 -0.20
C ASP A 107 -5.15 8.82 0.74
N GLN A 108 -5.67 8.75 1.97
CA GLN A 108 -5.26 7.76 2.97
C GLN A 108 -5.64 6.32 2.59
N THR A 109 -6.73 6.13 1.85
CA THR A 109 -7.25 4.81 1.52
C THR A 109 -6.86 4.33 0.12
N ALA A 110 -6.37 5.23 -0.76
CA ALA A 110 -6.04 4.88 -2.15
C ALA A 110 -5.05 3.72 -2.29
N PRO A 111 -3.89 3.70 -1.58
CA PRO A 111 -2.94 2.61 -1.71
C PRO A 111 -3.53 1.27 -1.24
N ALA A 112 -4.25 1.25 -0.11
CA ALA A 112 -4.86 0.03 0.41
C ALA A 112 -5.96 -0.51 -0.53
N ARG A 113 -6.75 0.38 -1.12
CA ARG A 113 -7.85 0.01 -2.03
C ARG A 113 -7.35 -0.59 -3.33
N ILE A 114 -6.35 0.03 -3.97
CA ILE A 114 -5.79 -0.46 -5.25
C ILE A 114 -5.05 -1.77 -5.04
N LEU A 115 -4.18 -1.83 -4.03
CA LEU A 115 -3.42 -3.02 -3.71
C LEU A 115 -4.32 -4.17 -3.23
N GLY A 116 -5.41 -3.87 -2.50
CA GLY A 116 -6.39 -4.86 -2.07
C GLY A 116 -7.16 -5.47 -3.24
N LYS A 117 -7.63 -4.65 -4.19
CA LYS A 117 -8.26 -5.13 -5.43
C LYS A 117 -7.32 -6.02 -6.23
N PHE A 118 -6.08 -5.57 -6.39
CA PHE A 118 -5.07 -6.33 -7.10
C PHE A 118 -4.77 -7.67 -6.41
N ALA A 119 -4.76 -7.71 -5.07
CA ALA A 119 -4.58 -8.94 -4.31
C ALA A 119 -5.77 -9.91 -4.48
N GLU A 120 -7.00 -9.41 -4.64
CA GLU A 120 -8.19 -10.21 -4.94
C GLU A 120 -8.19 -10.74 -6.38
N ASP A 121 -7.71 -9.95 -7.34
CA ASP A 121 -7.59 -10.33 -8.76
C ASP A 121 -6.49 -11.38 -8.98
N CYS A 122 -5.39 -11.29 -8.24
CA CYS A 122 -4.30 -12.27 -8.23
C CYS A 122 -4.66 -13.49 -7.38
N LYS A 123 -5.50 -14.41 -7.91
CA LYS A 123 -5.99 -15.63 -7.23
C LYS A 123 -4.91 -16.61 -6.73
N ASP A 124 -3.66 -16.40 -7.06
CA ASP A 124 -2.56 -17.36 -6.88
C ASP A 124 -1.71 -17.15 -5.63
N GLU A 125 -2.23 -16.57 -4.56
CA GLU A 125 -1.44 -16.35 -3.31
C GLU A 125 -0.02 -15.77 -3.54
N LYS A 126 0.16 -14.97 -4.62
CA LYS A 126 1.45 -14.41 -5.00
C LYS A 126 1.67 -12.99 -4.47
N PHE A 127 0.58 -12.33 -4.10
CA PHE A 127 0.62 -10.95 -3.64
C PHE A 127 -0.03 -10.83 -2.26
N PHE A 128 0.77 -10.43 -1.28
CA PHE A 128 0.31 -10.31 0.11
C PHE A 128 0.46 -8.87 0.61
N LEU A 129 -0.59 -8.39 1.23
CA LEU A 129 -0.54 -7.18 2.03
C LEU A 129 0.10 -7.52 3.37
N LYS A 130 1.24 -6.91 3.71
CA LYS A 130 1.96 -7.20 4.97
C LYS A 130 1.48 -6.35 6.12
N ALA A 131 1.55 -5.05 5.93
CA ALA A 131 1.17 -4.06 6.93
C ALA A 131 0.92 -2.72 6.24
N GLY A 132 0.29 -1.80 6.96
CA GLY A 132 0.10 -0.42 6.49
C GLY A 132 0.17 0.54 7.65
N TYR A 133 0.31 1.82 7.34
CA TYR A 133 0.21 2.89 8.30
C TYR A 133 -0.65 4.02 7.75
N ILE A 134 -1.34 4.71 8.64
CA ILE A 134 -2.11 5.93 8.34
C ILE A 134 -1.73 6.96 9.41
N GLY A 135 -0.98 7.98 8.99
CA GLY A 135 -0.39 8.91 9.95
C GLY A 135 0.57 8.18 10.90
N GLU A 136 0.24 8.12 12.19
CA GLU A 136 1.02 7.44 13.23
C GLU A 136 0.51 6.02 13.57
N ASP A 137 -0.70 5.68 13.11
CA ASP A 137 -1.33 4.38 13.39
C ASP A 137 -0.80 3.29 12.48
N VAL A 138 -0.46 2.15 13.09
CA VAL A 138 0.03 0.96 12.37
C VAL A 138 -1.09 -0.07 12.28
N TYR A 139 -1.30 -0.60 11.09
CA TYR A 139 -2.30 -1.62 10.79
C TYR A 139 -1.63 -2.90 10.31
N ASP A 140 -2.06 -4.01 10.88
CA ASP A 140 -1.69 -5.35 10.44
C ASP A 140 -2.40 -5.74 9.14
N GLU A 141 -2.07 -6.91 8.60
CA GLU A 141 -2.66 -7.46 7.38
C GLU A 141 -4.20 -7.42 7.39
N ALA A 142 -4.83 -7.81 8.52
CA ALA A 142 -6.27 -7.78 8.66
C ALA A 142 -6.84 -6.36 8.62
N GLY A 143 -6.14 -5.40 9.22
CA GLY A 143 -6.49 -3.99 9.18
C GLY A 143 -6.39 -3.40 7.78
N VAL A 144 -5.31 -3.71 7.05
CA VAL A 144 -5.14 -3.25 5.66
C VAL A 144 -6.20 -3.85 4.73
N LYS A 145 -6.58 -5.11 4.92
CA LYS A 145 -7.72 -5.74 4.22
C LYS A 145 -9.06 -5.10 4.55
N ALA A 146 -9.26 -4.64 5.77
CA ALA A 146 -10.46 -3.86 6.11
C ALA A 146 -10.44 -2.48 5.45
N LEU A 147 -9.28 -1.81 5.43
CA LEU A 147 -9.08 -0.52 4.76
C LEU A 147 -9.29 -0.62 3.24
N SER A 148 -8.91 -1.71 2.60
CA SER A 148 -9.10 -1.90 1.16
C SER A 148 -10.57 -1.89 0.73
N LYS A 149 -11.50 -2.26 1.63
CA LYS A 149 -12.95 -2.23 1.39
C LYS A 149 -13.57 -0.84 1.49
N ILE A 150 -12.83 0.13 2.03
CA ILE A 150 -13.32 1.50 2.19
C ILE A 150 -13.24 2.22 0.84
N PRO A 151 -14.35 2.74 0.31
CA PRO A 151 -14.36 3.48 -0.94
C PRO A 151 -13.69 4.88 -0.77
N SER A 152 -13.56 5.61 -1.88
CA SER A 152 -12.99 6.95 -1.85
C SER A 152 -13.86 7.92 -1.03
N ARG A 153 -13.25 9.00 -0.55
CA ARG A 153 -13.92 10.05 0.22
C ARG A 153 -15.17 10.59 -0.48
N GLU A 154 -15.09 10.79 -1.80
CA GLU A 154 -16.21 11.27 -2.62
C GLU A 154 -17.36 10.25 -2.65
N THR A 155 -17.05 8.97 -2.78
CA THR A 155 -18.05 7.90 -2.77
C THR A 155 -18.71 7.78 -1.40
N LEU A 156 -17.96 7.93 -0.31
CA LEU A 156 -18.51 7.94 1.06
C LEU A 156 -19.47 9.10 1.26
N LEU A 157 -19.11 10.30 0.80
CA LEU A 157 -19.98 11.47 0.85
C LEU A 157 -21.24 11.26 0.01
N ALA A 158 -21.11 10.69 -1.19
CA ALA A 158 -22.27 10.35 -2.03
C ALA A 158 -23.19 9.32 -1.37
N GLN A 159 -22.63 8.28 -0.74
CA GLN A 159 -23.40 7.30 0.04
C GLN A 159 -24.13 7.94 1.22
N LEU A 160 -23.48 8.85 1.94
CA LEU A 160 -24.10 9.56 3.05
C LEU A 160 -25.29 10.41 2.59
N VAL A 161 -25.13 11.18 1.51
CA VAL A 161 -26.21 11.97 0.92
C VAL A 161 -27.35 11.04 0.42
N GLY A 162 -26.99 9.95 -0.26
CA GLY A 162 -27.95 8.94 -0.72
C GLY A 162 -28.72 8.28 0.42
N SER A 163 -28.07 8.01 1.54
CA SER A 163 -28.73 7.43 2.73
C SER A 163 -29.72 8.40 3.38
N LEU A 164 -29.46 9.70 3.36
CA LEU A 164 -30.37 10.73 3.87
C LEU A 164 -31.58 10.97 2.94
N GLN A 165 -31.36 10.89 1.63
CA GLN A 165 -32.42 11.05 0.62
C GLN A 165 -33.25 9.77 0.41
N GLY A 166 -32.67 8.60 0.69
CA GLY A 166 -33.26 7.29 0.43
C GLY A 166 -34.66 7.09 1.01
N PRO A 167 -34.93 7.43 2.28
CA PRO A 167 -36.28 7.30 2.86
C PRO A 167 -37.36 8.14 2.14
N ILE A 168 -36.99 9.37 1.73
CA ILE A 168 -37.89 10.29 1.02
C ILE A 168 -38.17 9.77 -0.39
N GLN A 169 -37.15 9.31 -1.11
CA GLN A 169 -37.29 8.73 -2.45
C GLN A 169 -38.11 7.44 -2.43
N LYS A 170 -37.89 6.58 -1.43
CA LYS A 170 -38.67 5.35 -1.26
C LYS A 170 -40.14 5.67 -1.00
N LEU A 171 -40.44 6.66 -0.17
CA LEU A 171 -41.83 7.09 0.09
C LEU A 171 -42.47 7.64 -1.17
N ALA A 172 -41.78 8.49 -1.92
CA ALA A 172 -42.32 9.01 -3.20
C ALA A 172 -42.57 7.89 -4.22
N ALA A 173 -41.65 6.95 -4.35
CA ALA A 173 -41.77 5.80 -5.25
C ALA A 173 -42.95 4.87 -4.85
N THR A 174 -43.16 4.64 -3.55
CA THR A 174 -44.29 3.83 -3.08
C THR A 174 -45.64 4.53 -3.33
N LEU A 175 -45.71 5.85 -3.15
CA LEU A 175 -46.92 6.60 -3.48
C LEU A 175 -47.20 6.60 -4.98
N GLN A 176 -46.18 6.76 -5.82
CA GLN A 176 -46.34 6.64 -7.27
C GLN A 176 -46.82 5.24 -7.68
N ALA A 177 -46.23 4.19 -7.12
CA ALA A 177 -46.65 2.82 -7.42
C ALA A 177 -48.09 2.49 -6.98
N VAL A 178 -48.63 3.15 -5.94
CA VAL A 178 -50.05 3.02 -5.56
C VAL A 178 -50.93 3.72 -6.57
N VAL A 179 -50.59 4.95 -6.97
CA VAL A 179 -51.38 5.71 -7.98
C VAL A 179 -51.36 4.98 -9.33
N ASP A 180 -50.25 4.40 -9.73
CA ASP A 180 -50.13 3.65 -10.98
C ASP A 180 -51.03 2.39 -10.95
N LYS A 181 -51.08 1.68 -9.82
CA LYS A 181 -51.98 0.53 -9.64
C LYS A 181 -53.49 0.92 -9.65
N ASP A 182 -53.81 2.05 -9.04
CA ASP A 182 -55.19 2.53 -9.05
C ASP A 182 -55.62 2.96 -10.46
N ASN A 183 -54.72 3.51 -11.26
CA ASN A 183 -54.95 3.86 -12.65
C ASN A 183 -55.05 2.63 -13.60
N GLU A 184 -54.34 1.53 -13.29
CA GLU A 184 -54.46 0.29 -14.05
C GLU A 184 -55.74 -0.51 -13.69
N ALA A 185 -56.33 -0.26 -12.53
CA ALA A 185 -57.56 -0.94 -12.04
C ALA A 185 -58.83 -0.22 -12.43
N ALA A 186 -58.76 1.00 -12.98
CA ALA A 186 -59.86 1.80 -13.47
C ALA A 186 -60.01 1.72 -14.99
#